data_c0b7cac864d6e4419c0f2470036f6263
#
_entry.id   c0b7cac864d6e4419c0f2470036f6263
#
_cell.length_a   1.000
_cell.length_b   1.000
_cell.length_c   1.000
_cell.angle_alpha   90.00
_cell.angle_beta   90.00
_cell.angle_gamma   90.00
#
_symmetry.space_group_name_H-M   'P 1'
#
loop_
_entity.id
_entity.type
_entity.pdbx_description
1 polymer ?
#
loop_
_entity_poly.entity_id
_entity_poly.type
_entity_poly.pdbx_seq_one_letter_code
_entity_poly.pdbx_strand_id
1 'polypeptide(L)'
;HMLTNPNTLGLFDPNILEITQIDHHAGGLCYYDGANLNAVMGVVRPGDMGFDLVHLNLHKTFSTPHGGGGPGSGPVGCKKFLRDFLPAFHVEEGADGLEFRDPAKSVGSVKEFYGNFSVVVKALAYLLTLGAEGIPEAAKGAVLNANYLREKLRGTYDIAYGDGPCMHEFVLTLSGLKKETGVSAMDVAKALLDHGIHPPTMYFPLIVEEALMFEPTETESRETLDEAVEVLK
;
A
#
# COMPACT_ATOMS: atom_id res chain seq x y z
N HIS A 1 16.08 9.88 -3.11
CA HIS A 1 14.75 10.18 -2.54
C HIS A 1 13.93 8.88 -2.42
N MET A 2 13.23 8.71 -1.31
CA MET A 2 12.32 7.56 -1.09
C MET A 2 10.98 8.09 -0.66
N LEU A 3 9.92 7.68 -1.35
CA LEU A 3 8.55 8.06 -1.00
C LEU A 3 7.53 7.02 -1.49
N THR A 4 6.31 7.15 -1.02
CA THR A 4 5.15 6.37 -1.47
C THR A 4 4.11 7.29 -2.10
N ASN A 5 3.45 6.83 -3.16
CA ASN A 5 2.39 7.58 -3.84
C ASN A 5 1.29 6.61 -4.34
N PRO A 6 0.10 6.57 -3.70
CA PRO A 6 -0.38 7.49 -2.66
C PRO A 6 0.38 7.34 -1.33
N ASN A 7 0.34 8.40 -0.52
CA ASN A 7 0.93 8.41 0.81
C ASN A 7 -0.01 7.77 1.86
N THR A 8 0.46 7.65 3.10
CA THR A 8 -0.26 7.01 4.22
C THR A 8 -1.52 7.77 4.68
N LEU A 9 -1.78 8.97 4.16
CA LEU A 9 -3.04 9.68 4.36
C LEU A 9 -4.08 9.36 3.28
N GLY A 10 -3.75 8.45 2.37
CA GLY A 10 -4.58 8.15 1.20
C GLY A 10 -4.57 9.24 0.13
N LEU A 11 -3.55 10.08 0.10
CA LEU A 11 -3.45 11.19 -0.85
C LEU A 11 -2.44 10.88 -1.96
N PHE A 12 -2.85 11.07 -3.21
CA PHE A 12 -1.98 10.97 -4.37
C PHE A 12 -1.37 12.34 -4.68
N ASP A 13 -0.04 12.42 -4.78
CA ASP A 13 0.64 13.65 -5.15
C ASP A 13 0.60 13.83 -6.68
N PRO A 14 -0.13 14.83 -7.19
CA PRO A 14 -0.24 15.08 -8.62
C PRO A 14 1.06 15.62 -9.23
N ASN A 15 1.99 16.13 -8.42
CA ASN A 15 3.24 16.71 -8.87
C ASN A 15 4.39 15.70 -8.87
N ILE A 16 4.09 14.41 -8.73
CA ILE A 16 5.12 13.34 -8.60
C ILE A 16 6.15 13.36 -9.74
N LEU A 17 5.74 13.68 -10.96
CA LEU A 17 6.66 13.77 -12.11
C LEU A 17 7.65 14.93 -11.94
N GLU A 18 7.22 16.07 -11.44
CA GLU A 18 8.09 17.21 -11.18
C GLU A 18 9.07 16.89 -10.04
N ILE A 19 8.58 16.27 -8.97
CA ILE A 19 9.42 15.84 -7.82
C ILE A 19 10.53 14.91 -8.29
N THR A 20 10.21 13.85 -9.03
CA THR A 20 11.21 12.89 -9.51
C THR A 20 12.18 13.51 -10.51
N GLN A 21 11.74 14.47 -11.34
CA GLN A 21 12.62 15.22 -12.23
C GLN A 21 13.62 16.11 -11.48
N ILE A 22 13.21 16.78 -10.41
CA ILE A 22 14.11 17.59 -9.57
C ILE A 22 15.21 16.71 -8.98
N ASP A 23 14.83 15.53 -8.43
CA ASP A 23 15.79 14.58 -7.88
C ASP A 23 16.79 14.08 -8.93
N HIS A 24 16.31 13.72 -10.12
CA HIS A 24 17.18 13.28 -11.21
C HIS A 24 18.11 14.38 -11.71
N HIS A 25 17.65 15.64 -11.81
CA HIS A 25 18.50 16.77 -12.17
C HIS A 25 19.61 17.03 -11.14
N ALA A 26 19.37 16.71 -9.87
CA ALA A 26 20.37 16.75 -8.82
C ALA A 26 21.31 15.52 -8.81
N GLY A 27 21.15 14.57 -9.73
CA GLY A 27 21.91 13.32 -9.79
C GLY A 27 21.45 12.25 -8.80
N GLY A 28 20.28 12.43 -8.19
CA GLY A 28 19.66 11.48 -7.27
C GLY A 28 18.93 10.33 -7.96
N LEU A 29 18.53 9.35 -7.16
CA LEU A 29 17.66 8.24 -7.54
C LEU A 29 16.36 8.31 -6.77
N CYS A 30 15.26 7.87 -7.41
CA CYS A 30 13.94 7.84 -6.81
C CYS A 30 13.53 6.39 -6.51
N TYR A 31 13.26 6.13 -5.23
CA TYR A 31 12.81 4.84 -4.74
C TYR A 31 11.32 4.91 -4.39
N TYR A 32 10.53 4.03 -5.01
CA TYR A 32 9.12 3.88 -4.70
C TYR A 32 8.93 2.83 -3.59
N ASP A 33 8.45 3.28 -2.45
CA ASP A 33 7.92 2.38 -1.44
C ASP A 33 6.54 1.90 -1.89
N GLY A 34 6.54 0.72 -2.50
CA GLY A 34 5.34 0.05 -3.02
C GLY A 34 4.77 -0.95 -2.01
N ALA A 35 4.97 -0.73 -0.72
CA ALA A 35 4.43 -1.58 0.32
C ALA A 35 2.92 -1.81 0.15
N ASN A 36 2.19 -0.79 -0.32
CA ASN A 36 0.78 -0.89 -0.65
C ASN A 36 0.53 -0.35 -2.07
N LEU A 37 0.07 -1.22 -2.99
CA LEU A 37 -0.33 -0.86 -4.35
C LEU A 37 -1.85 -0.89 -4.54
N ASN A 38 -2.64 -1.07 -3.51
CA ASN A 38 -4.08 -1.32 -3.59
C ASN A 38 -4.83 -0.28 -4.43
N ALA A 39 -4.38 0.97 -4.41
CA ALA A 39 -5.03 2.04 -5.17
C ALA A 39 -4.55 2.18 -6.63
N VAL A 40 -3.37 1.65 -6.97
CA VAL A 40 -2.71 1.94 -8.24
C VAL A 40 -2.41 0.70 -9.08
N MET A 41 -2.61 -0.48 -8.53
CA MET A 41 -2.38 -1.77 -9.17
C MET A 41 -3.13 -1.88 -10.51
N GLY A 42 -2.38 -2.08 -11.60
CA GLY A 42 -2.95 -2.14 -12.95
C GLY A 42 -3.44 -0.79 -13.53
N VAL A 43 -3.31 0.31 -12.79
CA VAL A 43 -3.74 1.66 -13.20
C VAL A 43 -2.54 2.56 -13.48
N VAL A 44 -1.56 2.59 -12.56
CA VAL A 44 -0.34 3.39 -12.69
C VAL A 44 0.88 2.52 -12.43
N ARG A 45 1.94 2.70 -13.23
CA ARG A 45 3.22 2.03 -13.01
C ARG A 45 4.21 2.98 -12.34
N PRO A 46 4.88 2.56 -11.24
CA PRO A 46 5.86 3.42 -10.56
C PRO A 46 6.95 3.97 -11.49
N GLY A 47 7.41 3.18 -12.46
CA GLY A 47 8.38 3.63 -13.46
C GLY A 47 7.91 4.80 -14.33
N ASP A 48 6.60 4.90 -14.61
CA ASP A 48 6.03 6.01 -15.37
C ASP A 48 5.90 7.29 -14.54
N MET A 49 5.86 7.15 -13.20
CA MET A 49 5.96 8.27 -12.26
C MET A 49 7.39 8.77 -12.03
N GLY A 50 8.39 8.18 -12.71
CA GLY A 50 9.79 8.58 -12.61
C GLY A 50 10.64 7.77 -11.63
N PHE A 51 10.08 6.80 -10.92
CA PHE A 51 10.85 5.98 -9.97
C PHE A 51 11.82 5.03 -10.65
N ASP A 52 12.99 4.85 -10.03
CA ASP A 52 14.08 4.00 -10.52
C ASP A 52 14.07 2.61 -9.89
N LEU A 53 13.59 2.53 -8.64
CA LEU A 53 13.45 1.30 -7.88
C LEU A 53 12.06 1.23 -7.25
N VAL A 54 11.61 0.01 -7.03
CA VAL A 54 10.36 -0.27 -6.31
C VAL A 54 10.50 -1.57 -5.51
N HIS A 55 9.99 -1.58 -4.30
CA HIS A 55 9.68 -2.84 -3.63
C HIS A 55 8.16 -3.00 -3.47
N LEU A 56 7.69 -4.23 -3.40
CA LEU A 56 6.29 -4.58 -3.19
C LEU A 56 6.17 -5.50 -1.99
N ASN A 57 5.05 -5.38 -1.27
CA ASN A 57 4.72 -6.33 -0.21
C ASN A 57 3.62 -7.28 -0.68
N LEU A 58 3.93 -8.56 -0.80
CA LEU A 58 2.95 -9.55 -1.24
C LEU A 58 1.81 -9.72 -0.24
N HIS A 59 2.09 -9.55 1.06
CA HIS A 59 1.12 -9.66 2.15
C HIS A 59 0.18 -8.44 2.31
N LYS A 60 0.30 -7.42 1.51
CA LYS A 60 -0.62 -6.28 1.47
C LYS A 60 -1.52 -6.35 0.23
N THR A 61 -0.94 -6.13 -0.94
CA THR A 61 -1.70 -5.99 -2.20
C THR A 61 -2.06 -7.33 -2.84
N PHE A 62 -1.31 -8.42 -2.59
CA PHE A 62 -1.41 -9.68 -3.35
C PHE A 62 -1.99 -10.84 -2.54
N SER A 63 -2.78 -10.54 -1.51
CA SER A 63 -3.57 -11.52 -0.74
C SER A 63 -2.77 -12.68 -0.15
N THR A 64 -1.56 -12.42 0.36
CA THR A 64 -0.74 -13.45 0.99
C THR A 64 -0.62 -13.22 2.50
N PRO A 65 -0.28 -14.26 3.30
CA PRO A 65 -0.13 -14.10 4.74
C PRO A 65 1.10 -13.27 5.10
N HIS A 66 0.98 -12.46 6.16
CA HIS A 66 2.07 -11.77 6.84
C HIS A 66 2.66 -12.61 7.99
N GLY A 67 1.81 -13.39 8.66
CA GLY A 67 2.20 -14.31 9.73
C GLY A 67 2.83 -13.63 10.94
N GLY A 68 2.42 -12.40 11.27
CA GLY A 68 3.00 -11.66 12.40
C GLY A 68 4.48 -11.29 12.21
N GLY A 69 4.94 -11.15 10.95
CA GLY A 69 6.32 -10.84 10.59
C GLY A 69 7.17 -12.06 10.19
N GLY A 70 6.54 -13.23 10.00
CA GLY A 70 7.22 -14.47 9.59
C GLY A 70 7.31 -14.65 8.08
N PRO A 71 6.24 -15.11 7.40
CA PRO A 71 6.31 -15.55 6.00
C PRO A 71 6.21 -14.40 4.98
N GLY A 72 6.47 -13.17 5.35
CA GLY A 72 6.46 -12.03 4.45
C GLY A 72 7.43 -12.21 3.29
N SER A 73 7.05 -11.72 2.10
CA SER A 73 7.90 -11.69 0.91
C SER A 73 7.53 -10.49 0.05
N GLY A 74 8.48 -10.06 -0.79
CA GLY A 74 8.25 -8.94 -1.70
C GLY A 74 9.33 -8.86 -2.77
N PRO A 75 8.94 -8.72 -4.04
CA PRO A 75 9.89 -8.47 -5.11
C PRO A 75 10.42 -7.04 -5.07
N VAL A 76 11.63 -6.88 -5.58
CA VAL A 76 12.24 -5.58 -5.86
C VAL A 76 12.40 -5.45 -7.38
N GLY A 77 11.90 -4.37 -7.93
CA GLY A 77 12.08 -4.00 -9.33
C GLY A 77 13.00 -2.80 -9.47
N CYS A 78 13.72 -2.72 -10.58
CA CYS A 78 14.53 -1.54 -10.88
C CYS A 78 14.60 -1.27 -12.39
N LYS A 79 14.96 -0.01 -12.74
CA LYS A 79 15.31 0.34 -14.10
C LYS A 79 16.59 -0.38 -14.54
N LYS A 80 16.73 -0.61 -15.86
CA LYS A 80 17.81 -1.42 -16.46
C LYS A 80 19.21 -0.99 -16.02
N PHE A 81 19.46 0.30 -15.84
CA PHE A 81 20.79 0.81 -15.47
C PHE A 81 21.24 0.43 -14.05
N LEU A 82 20.29 -0.02 -13.19
CA LEU A 82 20.57 -0.49 -11.83
C LEU A 82 20.72 -2.02 -11.74
N ARG A 83 20.50 -2.76 -12.83
CA ARG A 83 20.53 -4.22 -12.84
C ARG A 83 21.83 -4.80 -12.29
N ASP A 84 22.98 -4.19 -12.63
CA ASP A 84 24.29 -4.67 -12.21
C ASP A 84 24.56 -4.57 -10.70
N PHE A 85 23.73 -3.82 -9.99
CA PHE A 85 23.83 -3.60 -8.53
C PHE A 85 22.88 -4.49 -7.71
N LEU A 86 22.01 -5.26 -8.35
CA LEU A 86 21.06 -6.12 -7.64
C LEU A 86 21.78 -7.17 -6.78
N PRO A 87 21.11 -7.72 -5.75
CA PRO A 87 21.68 -8.79 -4.94
C PRO A 87 22.12 -10.00 -5.74
N ALA A 88 23.09 -10.76 -5.20
CA ALA A 88 23.62 -11.97 -5.81
C ALA A 88 22.59 -13.10 -5.94
N PHE A 89 22.93 -14.09 -6.78
CA PHE A 89 22.16 -15.26 -7.20
C PHE A 89 20.90 -14.91 -8.01
N HIS A 90 21.09 -14.18 -9.11
CA HIS A 90 20.05 -14.05 -10.12
C HIS A 90 19.93 -15.32 -10.96
N VAL A 91 18.69 -15.67 -11.30
CA VAL A 91 18.42 -16.69 -12.31
C VAL A 91 18.19 -15.99 -13.64
N GLU A 92 19.00 -16.32 -14.64
CA GLU A 92 18.91 -15.76 -16.00
C GLU A 92 18.78 -16.87 -17.02
N GLU A 93 18.24 -16.52 -18.19
CA GLU A 93 18.19 -17.42 -19.34
C GLU A 93 19.54 -17.39 -20.05
N GLY A 94 20.26 -18.52 -20.03
CA GLY A 94 21.53 -18.76 -20.70
C GLY A 94 21.36 -19.60 -21.94
N ALA A 95 22.49 -19.97 -22.56
CA ALA A 95 22.49 -20.75 -23.82
C ALA A 95 21.91 -22.16 -23.65
N ASP A 96 22.11 -22.78 -22.47
CA ASP A 96 21.71 -24.16 -22.17
C ASP A 96 20.50 -24.23 -21.19
N GLY A 97 19.79 -23.13 -20.99
CA GLY A 97 18.66 -23.04 -20.08
C GLY A 97 18.87 -22.01 -18.97
N LEU A 98 18.21 -22.22 -17.83
CA LEU A 98 18.32 -21.30 -16.69
C LEU A 98 19.64 -21.53 -15.94
N GLU A 99 20.35 -20.44 -15.68
CA GLU A 99 21.61 -20.45 -14.94
C GLU A 99 21.63 -19.41 -13.83
N PHE A 100 22.42 -19.65 -12.79
CA PHE A 100 22.69 -18.65 -11.76
C PHE A 100 23.76 -17.69 -12.25
N ARG A 101 23.50 -16.41 -12.14
CA ARG A 101 24.44 -15.37 -12.49
C ARG A 101 24.47 -14.26 -11.45
N ASP A 102 25.67 -13.86 -11.07
CA ASP A 102 25.85 -12.71 -10.19
C ASP A 102 26.02 -11.44 -11.03
N PRO A 103 25.29 -10.37 -10.70
CA PRO A 103 25.50 -9.07 -11.31
C PRO A 103 26.91 -8.54 -11.07
N ALA A 104 27.50 -7.86 -12.05
CA ALA A 104 28.92 -7.45 -12.03
C ALA A 104 29.29 -6.54 -10.86
N LYS A 105 28.35 -5.76 -10.34
CA LYS A 105 28.52 -4.82 -9.21
C LYS A 105 27.57 -5.14 -8.07
N SER A 106 27.22 -6.43 -7.94
CA SER A 106 26.26 -6.87 -6.91
C SER A 106 26.68 -6.42 -5.50
N VAL A 107 25.68 -6.07 -4.69
CA VAL A 107 25.85 -5.83 -3.25
C VAL A 107 26.10 -7.12 -2.47
N GLY A 108 26.12 -8.27 -3.13
CA GLY A 108 26.23 -9.60 -2.54
C GLY A 108 24.87 -10.19 -2.16
N SER A 109 24.90 -11.31 -1.44
CA SER A 109 23.66 -11.94 -0.95
C SER A 109 23.09 -11.15 0.23
N VAL A 110 21.85 -10.68 0.11
CA VAL A 110 21.12 -9.99 1.19
C VAL A 110 20.10 -10.90 1.86
N LYS A 111 19.82 -12.05 1.28
CA LYS A 111 18.90 -13.08 1.79
C LYS A 111 19.48 -14.47 1.51
N GLU A 112 19.15 -15.42 2.37
CA GLU A 112 19.58 -16.82 2.24
C GLU A 112 18.90 -17.52 1.06
N PHE A 113 17.71 -17.04 0.66
CA PHE A 113 16.92 -17.59 -0.42
C PHE A 113 16.13 -16.49 -1.13
N TYR A 114 15.35 -16.84 -2.16
CA TYR A 114 14.55 -15.92 -3.00
C TYR A 114 13.23 -15.49 -2.36
N GLY A 115 13.21 -15.32 -1.07
CA GLY A 115 12.00 -15.02 -0.31
C GLY A 115 11.24 -16.29 0.09
N ASN A 116 10.01 -16.13 0.55
CA ASN A 116 9.16 -17.23 0.97
C ASN A 116 8.44 -17.83 -0.26
N PHE A 117 8.91 -18.97 -0.76
CA PHE A 117 8.41 -19.56 -1.99
C PHE A 117 6.89 -19.79 -2.00
N SER A 118 6.33 -20.33 -0.92
CA SER A 118 4.88 -20.57 -0.84
C SER A 118 4.07 -19.27 -0.89
N VAL A 119 4.58 -18.18 -0.34
CA VAL A 119 3.94 -16.85 -0.43
C VAL A 119 4.01 -16.32 -1.85
N VAL A 120 5.12 -16.51 -2.56
CA VAL A 120 5.25 -16.12 -3.97
C VAL A 120 4.26 -16.88 -4.84
N VAL A 121 4.09 -18.20 -4.62
CA VAL A 121 3.11 -19.02 -5.35
C VAL A 121 1.67 -18.55 -5.08
N LYS A 122 1.34 -18.18 -3.84
CA LYS A 122 0.01 -17.62 -3.51
C LYS A 122 -0.23 -16.29 -4.23
N ALA A 123 0.75 -15.39 -4.24
CA ALA A 123 0.65 -14.15 -4.99
C ALA A 123 0.47 -14.39 -6.49
N LEU A 124 1.19 -15.35 -7.07
CA LEU A 124 1.02 -15.74 -8.46
C LEU A 124 -0.40 -16.27 -8.72
N ALA A 125 -0.93 -17.13 -7.87
CA ALA A 125 -2.30 -17.65 -7.99
C ALA A 125 -3.32 -16.50 -7.94
N TYR A 126 -3.16 -15.53 -7.04
CA TYR A 126 -4.00 -14.34 -6.97
C TYR A 126 -3.97 -13.55 -8.27
N LEU A 127 -2.77 -13.26 -8.82
CA LEU A 127 -2.61 -12.53 -10.07
C LEU A 127 -3.24 -13.26 -11.26
N LEU A 128 -3.06 -14.57 -11.33
CA LEU A 128 -3.65 -15.40 -12.40
C LEU A 128 -5.18 -15.48 -12.29
N THR A 129 -5.72 -15.48 -11.08
CA THR A 129 -7.17 -15.51 -10.85
C THR A 129 -7.83 -14.20 -11.27
N LEU A 130 -7.26 -13.07 -10.92
CA LEU A 130 -7.80 -11.75 -11.30
C LEU A 130 -7.56 -11.43 -12.78
N GLY A 131 -6.41 -11.79 -13.30
CA GLY A 131 -6.03 -11.47 -14.67
C GLY A 131 -5.91 -9.97 -14.95
N ALA A 132 -5.79 -9.62 -16.22
CA ALA A 132 -5.56 -8.25 -16.66
C ALA A 132 -6.75 -7.29 -16.40
N GLU A 133 -7.94 -7.83 -16.30
CA GLU A 133 -9.17 -7.06 -16.05
C GLU A 133 -9.45 -6.92 -14.56
N GLY A 134 -9.37 -8.00 -13.79
CA GLY A 134 -9.67 -8.00 -12.36
C GLY A 134 -8.67 -7.21 -11.51
N ILE A 135 -7.40 -7.14 -11.91
CA ILE A 135 -6.38 -6.37 -11.18
C ILE A 135 -6.74 -4.87 -11.10
N PRO A 136 -6.96 -4.14 -12.20
CA PRO A 136 -7.37 -2.74 -12.12
C PRO A 136 -8.79 -2.56 -11.57
N GLU A 137 -9.68 -3.54 -11.71
CA GLU A 137 -11.01 -3.51 -11.11
C GLU A 137 -10.92 -3.55 -9.58
N ALA A 138 -10.09 -4.41 -9.01
CA ALA A 138 -9.84 -4.46 -7.58
C ALA A 138 -9.30 -3.11 -7.04
N ALA A 139 -8.33 -2.51 -7.73
CA ALA A 139 -7.80 -1.21 -7.35
C ALA A 139 -8.86 -0.10 -7.37
N LYS A 140 -9.67 -0.03 -8.42
CA LYS A 140 -10.76 0.94 -8.54
C LYS A 140 -11.84 0.71 -7.50
N GLY A 141 -12.17 -0.55 -7.20
CA GLY A 141 -13.12 -0.93 -6.16
C GLY A 141 -12.67 -0.47 -4.78
N ALA A 142 -11.40 -0.68 -4.43
CA ALA A 142 -10.83 -0.22 -3.17
C ALA A 142 -10.91 1.31 -3.02
N VAL A 143 -10.57 2.06 -4.07
CA VAL A 143 -10.68 3.53 -4.09
C VAL A 143 -12.14 3.98 -3.97
N LEU A 144 -13.05 3.33 -4.66
CA LEU A 144 -14.50 3.64 -4.60
C LEU A 144 -15.03 3.43 -3.18
N ASN A 145 -14.73 2.29 -2.56
CA ASN A 145 -15.19 1.93 -1.22
C ASN A 145 -14.64 2.91 -0.16
N ALA A 146 -13.37 3.28 -0.25
CA ALA A 146 -12.76 4.26 0.65
C ALA A 146 -13.45 5.63 0.55
N ASN A 147 -13.68 6.12 -0.66
CA ASN A 147 -14.37 7.39 -0.86
C ASN A 147 -15.84 7.33 -0.43
N TYR A 148 -16.53 6.23 -0.67
CA TYR A 148 -17.90 6.03 -0.21
C TYR A 148 -17.99 6.14 1.32
N LEU A 149 -17.20 5.37 2.04
CA LEU A 149 -17.19 5.37 3.51
C LEU A 149 -16.80 6.76 4.05
N ARG A 150 -15.76 7.37 3.49
CA ARG A 150 -15.29 8.70 3.85
C ARG A 150 -16.40 9.75 3.71
N GLU A 151 -17.12 9.78 2.58
CA GLU A 151 -18.19 10.75 2.36
C GLU A 151 -19.40 10.52 3.29
N LYS A 152 -19.70 9.27 3.62
CA LYS A 152 -20.74 8.93 4.58
C LYS A 152 -20.43 9.38 6.02
N LEU A 153 -19.15 9.41 6.37
CA LEU A 153 -18.69 9.85 7.70
C LEU A 153 -18.42 11.37 7.76
N ARG A 154 -18.42 12.06 6.63
CA ARG A 154 -18.23 13.51 6.56
C ARG A 154 -19.29 14.23 7.40
N GLY A 155 -18.84 15.15 8.25
CA GLY A 155 -19.69 15.90 9.14
C GLY A 155 -20.02 15.21 10.46
N THR A 156 -19.68 13.91 10.60
CA THR A 156 -19.68 13.21 11.90
C THR A 156 -18.28 13.23 12.52
N TYR A 157 -17.26 13.03 11.68
CA TYR A 157 -15.86 13.05 12.08
C TYR A 157 -15.05 14.01 11.22
N ASP A 158 -13.96 14.53 11.78
CA ASP A 158 -12.99 15.33 11.06
C ASP A 158 -12.08 14.43 10.24
N ILE A 159 -11.97 14.72 8.94
CA ILE A 159 -11.06 14.02 8.04
C ILE A 159 -9.70 14.72 8.06
N ALA A 160 -8.66 13.96 8.37
CA ALA A 160 -7.30 14.50 8.39
C ALA A 160 -6.79 14.72 6.97
N TYR A 161 -6.42 15.95 6.67
CA TYR A 161 -5.87 16.39 5.39
C TYR A 161 -6.74 16.09 4.17
N GLY A 162 -6.94 17.08 3.36
CA GLY A 162 -7.54 16.97 2.04
C GLY A 162 -9.08 17.02 2.02
N ASP A 163 -9.59 18.01 1.31
CA ASP A 163 -11.02 18.18 1.02
C ASP A 163 -11.45 17.37 -0.21
N GLY A 164 -10.48 16.95 -1.03
CA GLY A 164 -10.68 16.17 -2.24
C GLY A 164 -10.87 14.66 -1.98
N PRO A 165 -11.07 13.86 -3.04
CA PRO A 165 -11.18 12.41 -2.91
C PRO A 165 -9.87 11.79 -2.40
N CYS A 166 -10.01 10.70 -1.63
CA CYS A 166 -8.88 9.87 -1.22
C CYS A 166 -8.61 8.75 -2.23
N MET A 167 -7.49 8.07 -2.06
CA MET A 167 -7.20 6.82 -2.77
C MET A 167 -7.87 5.65 -2.04
N HIS A 168 -7.17 4.57 -1.72
CA HIS A 168 -7.74 3.37 -1.10
C HIS A 168 -7.94 3.46 0.41
N GLU A 169 -7.46 4.51 1.04
CA GLU A 169 -7.52 4.73 2.50
C GLU A 169 -7.74 6.19 2.82
N PHE A 170 -8.18 6.47 4.04
CA PHE A 170 -8.29 7.81 4.59
C PHE A 170 -8.12 7.78 6.11
N VAL A 171 -7.81 8.93 6.70
CA VAL A 171 -7.56 9.05 8.13
C VAL A 171 -8.56 10.02 8.74
N LEU A 172 -9.22 9.60 9.82
CA LEU A 172 -10.00 10.47 10.69
C LEU A 172 -9.14 10.95 11.84
N THR A 173 -9.38 12.17 12.33
CA THR A 173 -8.87 12.62 13.62
C THR A 173 -10.02 12.74 14.61
N LEU A 174 -9.82 12.17 15.79
CA LEU A 174 -10.76 12.25 16.91
C LEU A 174 -10.30 13.26 17.96
N SER A 175 -9.34 14.12 17.64
CA SER A 175 -8.79 15.09 18.61
C SER A 175 -9.85 16.05 19.14
N GLY A 176 -10.81 16.47 18.29
CA GLY A 176 -11.97 17.28 18.70
C GLY A 176 -12.88 16.52 19.67
N LEU A 177 -13.29 15.32 19.30
CA LEU A 177 -14.13 14.45 20.12
C LEU A 177 -13.49 14.19 21.49
N LYS A 178 -12.20 13.88 21.51
CA LYS A 178 -11.47 13.67 22.78
C LYS A 178 -11.44 14.89 23.67
N LYS A 179 -11.24 16.09 23.10
CA LYS A 179 -11.26 17.35 23.87
C LYS A 179 -12.62 17.63 24.49
N GLU A 180 -13.71 17.33 23.78
CA GLU A 180 -15.07 17.62 24.20
C GLU A 180 -15.61 16.57 25.16
N THR A 181 -15.34 15.30 24.94
CA THR A 181 -15.99 14.17 25.64
C THR A 181 -15.04 13.30 26.46
N GLY A 182 -13.73 13.39 26.20
CA GLY A 182 -12.73 12.48 26.77
C GLY A 182 -12.60 11.15 26.01
N VAL A 183 -13.45 10.90 25.00
CA VAL A 183 -13.41 9.65 24.21
C VAL A 183 -12.24 9.67 23.25
N SER A 184 -11.36 8.68 23.35
CA SER A 184 -10.14 8.55 22.53
C SER A 184 -10.36 7.65 21.31
N ALA A 185 -9.40 7.66 20.36
CA ALA A 185 -9.37 6.74 19.23
C ALA A 185 -9.38 5.27 19.71
N MET A 186 -8.72 4.97 20.83
CA MET A 186 -8.72 3.64 21.44
C MET A 186 -10.11 3.21 21.93
N ASP A 187 -10.86 4.13 22.49
CA ASP A 187 -12.22 3.81 22.98
C ASP A 187 -13.15 3.50 21.81
N VAL A 188 -13.08 4.27 20.74
CA VAL A 188 -13.85 4.02 19.50
C VAL A 188 -13.44 2.68 18.89
N ALA A 189 -12.14 2.40 18.79
CA ALA A 189 -11.67 1.13 18.24
C ALA A 189 -12.15 -0.09 19.05
N LYS A 190 -12.20 0.02 20.39
CA LYS A 190 -12.75 -1.03 21.25
C LYS A 190 -14.27 -1.18 21.09
N ALA A 191 -15.00 -0.07 20.96
CA ALA A 191 -16.43 -0.12 20.70
C ALA A 191 -16.76 -0.80 19.36
N LEU A 192 -15.95 -0.59 18.31
CA LEU A 192 -16.11 -1.26 17.04
C LEU A 192 -16.00 -2.80 17.16
N LEU A 193 -15.10 -3.31 18.03
CA LEU A 193 -15.01 -4.74 18.32
C LEU A 193 -16.30 -5.31 18.93
N ASP A 194 -16.95 -4.55 19.83
CA ASP A 194 -18.22 -4.96 20.44
C ASP A 194 -19.35 -5.07 19.41
N HIS A 195 -19.23 -4.35 18.30
CA HIS A 195 -20.14 -4.41 17.16
C HIS A 195 -19.68 -5.35 16.03
N GLY A 196 -18.62 -6.15 16.27
CA GLY A 196 -18.12 -7.12 15.30
C GLY A 196 -17.33 -6.52 14.13
N ILE A 197 -16.95 -5.27 14.22
CA ILE A 197 -16.15 -4.58 13.21
C ILE A 197 -14.67 -4.67 13.59
N HIS A 198 -13.82 -5.10 12.64
CA HIS A 198 -12.37 -5.06 12.85
C HIS A 198 -11.92 -3.61 13.00
N PRO A 199 -11.22 -3.27 14.10
CA PRO A 199 -10.87 -1.88 14.36
C PRO A 199 -9.86 -1.37 13.35
N PRO A 200 -9.99 -0.11 12.92
CA PRO A 200 -8.99 0.52 12.05
C PRO A 200 -7.66 0.70 12.79
N THR A 201 -6.58 0.95 12.03
CA THR A 201 -5.28 1.28 12.61
C THR A 201 -5.37 2.59 13.40
N MET A 202 -4.92 2.53 14.65
CA MET A 202 -4.99 3.68 15.58
C MET A 202 -3.63 4.38 15.68
N TYR A 203 -3.68 5.70 16.00
CA TYR A 203 -2.51 6.52 16.28
C TYR A 203 -1.46 6.52 15.16
N PHE A 204 -1.88 6.28 13.96
CA PHE A 204 -1.03 6.29 12.77
C PHE A 204 -1.79 6.90 11.58
N PRO A 205 -1.14 7.75 10.75
CA PRO A 205 0.24 8.24 10.86
C PRO A 205 0.44 9.21 12.03
N LEU A 206 1.66 9.28 12.57
CA LEU A 206 1.99 10.04 13.79
C LEU A 206 1.73 11.55 13.70
N ILE A 207 1.60 12.10 12.50
CA ILE A 207 1.28 13.51 12.27
C ILE A 207 -0.20 13.85 12.51
N VAL A 208 -1.05 12.83 12.72
CA VAL A 208 -2.48 12.99 13.00
C VAL A 208 -2.73 12.59 14.45
N GLU A 209 -3.20 13.55 15.25
CA GLU A 209 -3.57 13.30 16.64
C GLU A 209 -4.88 12.49 16.70
N GLU A 210 -4.93 11.48 17.59
CA GLU A 210 -6.09 10.57 17.73
C GLU A 210 -6.56 9.99 16.40
N ALA A 211 -5.60 9.52 15.60
CA ALA A 211 -5.85 9.00 14.27
C ALA A 211 -6.58 7.66 14.29
N LEU A 212 -7.53 7.51 13.37
CA LEU A 212 -8.11 6.24 12.94
C LEU A 212 -7.98 6.15 11.41
N MET A 213 -7.23 5.16 10.93
CA MET A 213 -6.99 4.94 9.50
C MET A 213 -7.93 3.84 8.99
N PHE A 214 -8.77 4.19 8.03
CA PHE A 214 -9.71 3.29 7.38
C PHE A 214 -9.22 2.88 6.00
N GLU A 215 -9.17 1.59 5.77
CA GLU A 215 -8.86 0.97 4.47
C GLU A 215 -9.94 -0.10 4.16
N PRO A 216 -11.14 0.29 3.74
CA PRO A 216 -12.13 -0.67 3.26
C PRO A 216 -11.67 -1.19 1.90
N THR A 217 -11.41 -2.48 1.83
CA THR A 217 -10.90 -3.11 0.62
C THR A 217 -11.99 -3.26 -0.44
N GLU A 218 -11.61 -3.67 -1.64
CA GLU A 218 -12.53 -3.99 -2.73
C GLU A 218 -13.47 -5.16 -2.40
N THR A 219 -13.16 -5.94 -1.37
CA THR A 219 -13.97 -7.09 -0.96
C THR A 219 -15.19 -6.71 -0.14
N GLU A 220 -15.24 -5.47 0.38
CA GLU A 220 -16.40 -5.00 1.15
C GLU A 220 -17.57 -4.65 0.24
N SER A 221 -18.75 -5.18 0.59
CA SER A 221 -19.98 -4.82 -0.10
C SER A 221 -20.50 -3.46 0.36
N ARG A 222 -21.40 -2.88 -0.43
CA ARG A 222 -22.06 -1.63 -0.02
C ARG A 222 -22.82 -1.80 1.30
N GLU A 223 -23.49 -2.93 1.47
CA GLU A 223 -24.23 -3.24 2.69
C GLU A 223 -23.33 -3.25 3.91
N THR A 224 -22.15 -3.90 3.81
CA THR A 224 -21.15 -3.93 4.90
C THR A 224 -20.65 -2.51 5.22
N LEU A 225 -20.43 -1.69 4.20
CA LEU A 225 -20.01 -0.29 4.39
C LEU A 225 -21.11 0.55 5.05
N ASP A 226 -22.37 0.35 4.66
CA ASP A 226 -23.51 1.05 5.25
C ASP A 226 -23.69 0.62 6.74
N GLU A 227 -23.54 -0.67 7.07
CA GLU A 227 -23.53 -1.16 8.45
C GLU A 227 -22.39 -0.52 9.27
N ALA A 228 -21.19 -0.42 8.72
CA ALA A 228 -20.08 0.24 9.37
C ALA A 228 -20.36 1.74 9.66
N VAL A 229 -21.02 2.42 8.71
CA VAL A 229 -21.45 3.82 8.89
C VAL A 229 -22.45 3.96 10.03
N GLU A 230 -23.44 3.07 10.13
CA GLU A 230 -24.44 3.09 11.20
C GLU A 230 -23.80 2.87 12.59
N VAL A 231 -22.82 1.97 12.67
CA VAL A 231 -22.10 1.72 13.94
C VAL A 231 -21.20 2.89 14.34
N LEU A 232 -20.60 3.58 13.36
CA LEU A 232 -19.71 4.72 13.59
C LEU A 232 -20.46 6.02 13.96
N LYS A 233 -21.76 6.13 13.67
CA LYS A 233 -22.60 7.29 14.00
C LYS A 233 -23.34 7.13 15.30
#